data_11b28b3f7f9cf6fca8be2c5700b9c3e1
#
_entry.id   11b28b3f7f9cf6fca8be2c5700b9c3e1
#
_cell.length_a   1.000
_cell.length_b   1.000
_cell.length_c   1.000
_cell.angle_alpha   90.00
_cell.angle_beta   90.00
_cell.angle_gamma   90.00
#
_symmetry.space_group_name_H-M   'P 1'
#
loop_
_entity.id
_entity.type
_entity.pdbx_description
1 polymer ?
#
loop_
_entity_poly.entity_id
_entity_poly.type
_entity_poly.pdbx_seq_one_letter_code
_entity_poly.pdbx_strand_id
1 'polypeptide(L)'
;MTPTRSHAAPVSRRAGFTLVELLIVIAIIGIVASIAIPGLSAARASANEASAIGSARTASSAQSAYAVSCGDGSYAPSALQLTMGGFAQPDFGQPIKHGFAFTIGVGDLGVLGPMDCDGNPTVTDWYFSATPTSPNLGRRGFAVDETGGIWVDRSGVAPVEPFAEGGTIAPLR
;
A
#
# COMPACT_ATOMS: atom_id res chain seq x y z
N MET A 1 -77.80 -32.00 18.13
CA MET A 1 -76.61 -32.17 17.29
C MET A 1 -76.46 -30.95 16.40
N THR A 2 -75.55 -30.01 16.82
CA THR A 2 -75.28 -28.77 16.07
C THR A 2 -74.05 -28.97 15.18
N PRO A 3 -74.09 -28.62 13.92
CA PRO A 3 -72.95 -28.78 13.04
C PRO A 3 -71.92 -27.66 13.28
N THR A 4 -70.70 -28.03 13.60
CA THR A 4 -69.51 -27.13 13.72
C THR A 4 -69.11 -26.63 12.32
N ARG A 5 -69.23 -25.32 12.07
CA ARG A 5 -68.66 -24.66 10.86
C ARG A 5 -67.15 -24.56 11.02
N SER A 6 -66.43 -25.28 10.15
CA SER A 6 -65.00 -25.13 9.98
C SER A 6 -64.71 -23.84 9.20
N HIS A 7 -64.04 -22.87 9.82
CA HIS A 7 -63.49 -21.68 9.15
C HIS A 7 -62.16 -22.07 8.50
N ALA A 8 -62.15 -22.21 7.18
CA ALA A 8 -60.92 -22.32 6.40
C ALA A 8 -60.18 -20.95 6.46
N ALA A 9 -58.93 -20.96 6.93
CA ALA A 9 -58.06 -19.77 6.95
C ALA A 9 -57.75 -19.33 5.48
N PRO A 10 -57.72 -18.01 5.17
CA PRO A 10 -57.44 -17.53 3.86
C PRO A 10 -55.95 -17.89 3.48
N VAL A 11 -55.79 -18.59 2.36
CA VAL A 11 -54.52 -18.90 1.76
C VAL A 11 -53.92 -17.57 1.27
N SER A 12 -52.91 -17.07 1.97
CA SER A 12 -52.12 -15.88 1.57
C SER A 12 -51.49 -16.17 0.19
N ARG A 13 -51.95 -15.50 -0.85
CA ARG A 13 -51.30 -15.54 -2.17
C ARG A 13 -49.94 -14.88 -2.05
N ARG A 14 -48.88 -15.65 -2.11
CA ARG A 14 -47.50 -15.11 -2.27
C ARG A 14 -47.44 -14.44 -3.64
N ALA A 15 -47.38 -13.11 -3.67
CA ALA A 15 -47.11 -12.35 -4.86
C ALA A 15 -45.71 -12.74 -5.37
N GLY A 16 -45.65 -13.28 -6.59
CA GLY A 16 -44.36 -13.55 -7.25
C GLY A 16 -43.85 -12.30 -7.95
N PHE A 17 -42.52 -12.19 -8.06
CA PHE A 17 -41.86 -11.12 -8.81
C PHE A 17 -42.18 -11.27 -10.33
N THR A 18 -42.39 -10.15 -10.99
CA THR A 18 -42.53 -10.13 -12.46
C THR A 18 -41.16 -10.11 -13.14
N LEU A 19 -41.07 -10.70 -14.32
CA LEU A 19 -39.84 -10.67 -15.13
C LEU A 19 -39.40 -9.22 -15.45
N VAL A 20 -40.37 -8.34 -15.67
CA VAL A 20 -40.13 -6.92 -15.98
C VAL A 20 -39.54 -6.18 -14.79
N GLU A 21 -40.02 -6.42 -13.56
CA GLU A 21 -39.44 -5.84 -12.36
C GLU A 21 -37.97 -6.22 -12.19
N LEU A 22 -37.62 -7.50 -12.44
CA LEU A 22 -36.22 -7.92 -12.37
C LEU A 22 -35.38 -7.26 -13.47
N LEU A 23 -35.91 -7.13 -14.69
CA LEU A 23 -35.20 -6.53 -15.83
C LEU A 23 -34.89 -5.05 -15.58
N ILE A 24 -35.86 -4.29 -15.03
CA ILE A 24 -35.63 -2.87 -14.69
C ILE A 24 -34.54 -2.75 -13.61
N VAL A 25 -34.54 -3.58 -12.59
CA VAL A 25 -33.57 -3.55 -11.49
C VAL A 25 -32.16 -3.81 -12.03
N ILE A 26 -31.95 -4.85 -12.83
CA ILE A 26 -30.62 -5.13 -13.40
C ILE A 26 -30.16 -4.03 -14.35
N ALA A 27 -31.07 -3.39 -15.11
CA ALA A 27 -30.75 -2.28 -15.98
C ALA A 27 -30.24 -1.07 -15.17
N ILE A 28 -30.90 -0.72 -14.07
CA ILE A 28 -30.49 0.38 -13.18
C ILE A 28 -29.13 0.05 -12.51
N ILE A 29 -28.96 -1.17 -12.01
CA ILE A 29 -27.68 -1.60 -11.41
C ILE A 29 -26.56 -1.50 -12.45
N GLY A 30 -26.80 -1.92 -13.70
CA GLY A 30 -25.82 -1.83 -14.79
C GLY A 30 -25.36 -0.39 -15.05
N ILE A 31 -26.31 0.55 -15.11
CA ILE A 31 -26.01 1.98 -15.32
C ILE A 31 -25.18 2.54 -14.13
N VAL A 32 -25.60 2.29 -12.91
CA VAL A 32 -24.89 2.77 -11.72
C VAL A 32 -23.48 2.15 -11.63
N ALA A 33 -23.36 0.86 -11.87
CA ALA A 33 -22.08 0.15 -11.83
C ALA A 33 -21.10 0.68 -12.90
N SER A 34 -21.57 1.04 -14.10
CA SER A 34 -20.72 1.56 -15.17
C SER A 34 -20.01 2.87 -14.80
N ILE A 35 -20.62 3.70 -13.96
CA ILE A 35 -20.05 4.95 -13.46
C ILE A 35 -19.21 4.73 -12.20
N ALA A 36 -19.63 3.82 -11.31
CA ALA A 36 -19.01 3.61 -10.02
C ALA A 36 -17.67 2.84 -10.09
N ILE A 37 -17.56 1.86 -10.99
CA ILE A 37 -16.37 0.98 -11.07
C ILE A 37 -15.08 1.74 -11.41
N PRO A 38 -15.03 2.62 -12.43
CA PRO A 38 -13.82 3.39 -12.74
C PRO A 38 -13.39 4.30 -11.58
N GLY A 39 -14.36 4.95 -10.92
CA GLY A 39 -14.11 5.82 -9.76
C GLY A 39 -13.50 5.05 -8.59
N LEU A 40 -14.02 3.87 -8.29
CA LEU A 40 -13.50 3.01 -7.22
C LEU A 40 -12.07 2.52 -7.50
N SER A 41 -11.76 2.17 -8.75
CA SER A 41 -10.42 1.76 -9.14
C SER A 41 -9.41 2.90 -8.94
N ALA A 42 -9.74 4.11 -9.36
CA ALA A 42 -8.88 5.29 -9.16
C ALA A 42 -8.69 5.60 -7.66
N ALA A 43 -9.76 5.52 -6.86
CA ALA A 43 -9.68 5.74 -5.42
C ALA A 43 -8.78 4.70 -4.72
N ARG A 44 -8.86 3.43 -5.12
CA ARG A 44 -7.97 2.36 -4.61
C ARG A 44 -6.51 2.62 -4.96
N ALA A 45 -6.20 3.00 -6.20
CA ALA A 45 -4.84 3.33 -6.60
C ALA A 45 -4.27 4.49 -5.75
N SER A 46 -5.06 5.56 -5.53
CA SER A 46 -4.64 6.69 -4.68
C SER A 46 -4.43 6.28 -3.22
N ALA A 47 -5.27 5.41 -2.66
CA ALA A 47 -5.10 4.89 -1.31
C ALA A 47 -3.84 4.03 -1.16
N ASN A 48 -3.54 3.19 -2.16
CA ASN A 48 -2.32 2.38 -2.19
C ASN A 48 -1.06 3.27 -2.27
N GLU A 49 -1.08 4.31 -3.10
CA GLU A 49 0.02 5.29 -3.19
C GLU A 49 0.23 6.03 -1.86
N ALA A 50 -0.85 6.45 -1.19
CA ALA A 50 -0.75 7.05 0.15
C ALA A 50 -0.13 6.08 1.19
N SER A 51 -0.49 4.79 1.11
CA SER A 51 0.12 3.74 1.93
C SER A 51 1.62 3.55 1.62
N ALA A 52 2.02 3.60 0.35
CA ALA A 52 3.42 3.51 -0.06
C ALA A 52 4.25 4.70 0.47
N ILE A 53 3.72 5.92 0.39
CA ILE A 53 4.33 7.12 0.99
C ILE A 53 4.45 6.96 2.51
N GLY A 54 3.41 6.44 3.18
CA GLY A 54 3.46 6.12 4.61
C GLY A 54 4.57 5.14 4.96
N SER A 55 4.76 4.10 4.13
CA SER A 55 5.85 3.13 4.30
C SER A 55 7.22 3.75 4.10
N ALA A 56 7.40 4.65 3.12
CA ALA A 56 8.65 5.40 2.93
C ALA A 56 9.00 6.27 4.14
N ARG A 57 8.01 6.96 4.72
CA ARG A 57 8.20 7.73 5.97
C ARG A 57 8.56 6.85 7.16
N THR A 58 7.93 5.68 7.24
CA THR A 58 8.26 4.69 8.29
C THR A 58 9.69 4.19 8.12
N ALA A 59 10.15 3.93 6.89
CA ALA A 59 11.53 3.56 6.61
C ALA A 59 12.50 4.62 7.10
N SER A 60 12.29 5.89 6.73
CA SER A 60 13.12 7.00 7.16
C SER A 60 13.17 7.16 8.69
N SER A 61 12.01 7.07 9.35
CA SER A 61 11.95 7.15 10.82
C SER A 61 12.64 5.99 11.52
N ALA A 62 12.46 4.76 11.01
CA ALA A 62 13.08 3.55 11.55
C ALA A 62 14.60 3.59 11.38
N GLN A 63 15.11 3.99 10.22
CA GLN A 63 16.54 4.14 9.96
C GLN A 63 17.17 5.23 10.84
N SER A 64 16.50 6.38 10.99
CA SER A 64 16.97 7.44 11.87
C SER A 64 17.03 7.00 13.34
N ALA A 65 16.00 6.30 13.81
CA ALA A 65 15.97 5.75 15.16
C ALA A 65 17.07 4.70 15.38
N TYR A 66 17.27 3.81 14.40
CA TYR A 66 18.33 2.81 14.42
C TYR A 66 19.73 3.46 14.48
N ALA A 67 19.99 4.42 13.59
CA ALA A 67 21.29 5.10 13.52
C ALA A 67 21.68 5.76 14.85
N VAL A 68 20.70 6.39 15.53
CA VAL A 68 20.95 7.07 16.82
C VAL A 68 21.08 6.10 17.98
N SER A 69 20.32 4.99 17.98
CA SER A 69 20.19 4.12 19.17
C SER A 69 21.11 2.91 19.14
N CYS A 70 21.47 2.40 17.98
CA CYS A 70 22.19 1.13 17.84
C CYS A 70 23.25 1.14 16.73
N GLY A 71 23.05 1.93 15.67
CA GLY A 71 23.87 1.91 14.46
C GLY A 71 25.15 2.75 14.53
N ASP A 72 25.45 3.43 15.65
CA ASP A 72 26.60 4.33 15.80
C ASP A 72 26.72 5.36 14.65
N GLY A 73 25.58 5.96 14.29
CA GLY A 73 25.47 6.91 13.20
C GLY A 73 25.30 6.28 11.80
N SER A 74 25.29 4.95 11.70
CA SER A 74 25.11 4.20 10.47
C SER A 74 23.74 3.52 10.43
N TYR A 75 23.34 3.01 9.26
CA TYR A 75 22.00 2.52 8.97
C TYR A 75 21.95 0.99 8.86
N ALA A 76 20.77 0.43 9.03
CA ALA A 76 20.51 -0.99 8.82
C ALA A 76 20.48 -1.31 7.32
N PRO A 77 21.25 -2.32 6.84
CA PRO A 77 21.29 -2.69 5.42
C PRO A 77 20.03 -3.41 4.94
N SER A 78 19.10 -3.74 5.82
CA SER A 78 17.91 -4.51 5.45
C SER A 78 16.71 -4.23 6.36
N ALA A 79 15.49 -4.45 5.83
CA ALA A 79 14.26 -4.38 6.61
C ALA A 79 14.26 -5.40 7.76
N LEU A 80 14.88 -6.57 7.56
CA LEU A 80 14.95 -7.62 8.59
C LEU A 80 15.68 -7.12 9.84
N GLN A 81 16.81 -6.42 9.68
CA GLN A 81 17.58 -5.88 10.82
C GLN A 81 16.78 -4.84 11.58
N LEU A 82 16.03 -3.98 10.90
CA LEU A 82 15.14 -3.01 11.55
C LEU A 82 14.00 -3.70 12.33
N THR A 83 13.42 -4.78 11.79
CA THR A 83 12.34 -5.48 12.47
C THR A 83 12.82 -6.32 13.65
N MET A 84 13.98 -6.98 13.53
CA MET A 84 14.59 -7.75 14.62
C MET A 84 15.06 -6.85 15.76
N GLY A 85 15.59 -5.67 15.44
CA GLY A 85 15.99 -4.65 16.43
C GLY A 85 14.82 -3.89 17.06
N GLY A 86 13.58 -4.14 16.60
CA GLY A 86 12.37 -3.47 17.14
C GLY A 86 12.18 -2.04 16.64
N PHE A 87 12.94 -1.58 15.65
CA PHE A 87 12.82 -0.23 15.05
C PHE A 87 11.69 -0.14 14.02
N ALA A 88 11.26 -1.27 13.48
CA ALA A 88 10.12 -1.35 12.56
C ALA A 88 9.19 -2.51 12.95
N GLN A 89 7.92 -2.41 12.55
CA GLN A 89 6.95 -3.48 12.80
C GLN A 89 7.29 -4.73 11.98
N PRO A 90 6.90 -5.94 12.43
CA PRO A 90 7.23 -7.20 11.74
C PRO A 90 6.76 -7.28 10.27
N ASP A 91 5.69 -6.58 9.93
CA ASP A 91 5.14 -6.53 8.59
C ASP A 91 5.87 -5.53 7.66
N PHE A 92 6.80 -4.73 8.19
CA PHE A 92 7.58 -3.77 7.42
C PHE A 92 8.48 -4.45 6.37
N GLY A 93 9.01 -5.62 6.67
CA GLY A 93 9.83 -6.42 5.76
C GLY A 93 9.07 -7.20 4.68
N GLN A 94 7.74 -7.05 4.59
CA GLN A 94 6.95 -7.72 3.56
C GLN A 94 7.28 -7.15 2.16
N PRO A 95 7.68 -8.00 1.19
CA PRO A 95 8.13 -7.53 -0.12
C PRO A 95 7.01 -6.93 -0.97
N ILE A 96 5.75 -7.29 -0.69
CA ILE A 96 4.58 -6.75 -1.37
C ILE A 96 3.51 -6.40 -0.34
N LYS A 97 3.05 -5.15 -0.34
CA LYS A 97 2.00 -4.65 0.54
C LYS A 97 1.15 -3.61 -0.20
N HIS A 98 -0.17 -3.73 -0.10
CA HIS A 98 -1.14 -2.82 -0.73
C HIS A 98 -0.87 -2.55 -2.23
N GLY A 99 -0.44 -3.60 -2.97
CA GLY A 99 -0.19 -3.49 -4.41
C GLY A 99 1.12 -2.80 -4.80
N PHE A 100 2.02 -2.57 -3.83
CA PHE A 100 3.38 -2.07 -4.07
C PHE A 100 4.41 -3.12 -3.70
N ALA A 101 5.44 -3.26 -4.52
CA ALA A 101 6.65 -3.99 -4.20
C ALA A 101 7.62 -3.02 -3.49
N PHE A 102 8.11 -3.45 -2.33
CA PHE A 102 9.04 -2.68 -1.50
C PHE A 102 10.43 -3.30 -1.54
N THR A 103 11.43 -2.45 -1.63
CA THR A 103 12.84 -2.84 -1.46
C THR A 103 13.48 -1.86 -0.48
N ILE A 104 14.26 -2.37 0.45
CA ILE A 104 15.16 -1.60 1.31
C ILE A 104 16.52 -2.25 1.24
N GLY A 105 17.55 -1.45 1.13
CA GLY A 105 18.91 -1.92 0.97
C GLY A 105 19.94 -0.80 1.11
N VAL A 106 21.14 -1.10 0.68
CA VAL A 106 22.27 -0.16 0.64
C VAL A 106 22.03 0.85 -0.47
N GLY A 107 22.23 2.13 -0.19
CA GLY A 107 22.17 3.20 -1.18
C GLY A 107 23.38 3.19 -2.13
N ASP A 108 23.34 4.02 -3.18
CA ASP A 108 24.33 4.05 -4.24
C ASP A 108 25.74 4.38 -3.75
N LEU A 109 25.86 5.23 -2.72
CA LEU A 109 27.13 5.60 -2.09
C LEU A 109 27.43 4.81 -0.80
N GLY A 110 26.63 3.79 -0.49
CA GLY A 110 26.71 3.03 0.74
C GLY A 110 27.94 2.14 0.82
N VAL A 111 28.73 2.33 1.86
CA VAL A 111 29.84 1.43 2.25
C VAL A 111 29.55 0.81 3.61
N LEU A 112 30.32 -0.22 3.97
CA LEU A 112 30.20 -0.83 5.29
C LEU A 112 30.56 0.19 6.38
N GLY A 113 29.67 0.33 7.35
CA GLY A 113 29.85 1.12 8.56
C GLY A 113 30.44 0.29 9.73
N PRO A 114 30.49 0.86 10.92
CA PRO A 114 30.85 0.12 12.14
C PRO A 114 29.83 -0.98 12.43
N MET A 115 30.15 -1.92 13.32
CA MET A 115 29.18 -2.87 13.82
C MET A 115 28.15 -2.15 14.70
N ASP A 116 26.88 -2.60 14.63
CA ASP A 116 25.83 -2.08 15.49
C ASP A 116 25.98 -2.57 16.96
N CYS A 117 25.05 -2.15 17.81
CA CYS A 117 25.03 -2.52 19.24
C CYS A 117 24.87 -4.03 19.48
N ASP A 118 24.41 -4.79 18.52
CA ASP A 118 24.21 -6.24 18.56
C ASP A 118 25.31 -7.01 17.78
N GLY A 119 26.29 -6.29 17.20
CA GLY A 119 27.39 -6.86 16.42
C GLY A 119 27.02 -7.20 14.98
N ASN A 120 25.95 -6.63 14.42
CA ASN A 120 25.61 -6.80 13.03
C ASN A 120 26.27 -5.71 12.16
N PRO A 121 26.52 -5.99 10.87
CA PRO A 121 27.08 -5.00 9.95
C PRO A 121 26.08 -3.86 9.69
N THR A 122 26.58 -2.64 9.57
CA THR A 122 25.82 -1.46 9.17
C THR A 122 26.30 -0.92 7.84
N VAL A 123 25.59 0.08 7.31
CA VAL A 123 25.93 0.79 6.07
C VAL A 123 25.83 2.30 6.27
N THR A 124 26.63 3.06 5.53
CA THR A 124 26.67 4.52 5.64
C THR A 124 25.55 5.22 4.89
N ASP A 125 24.92 4.50 3.96
CA ASP A 125 23.86 5.00 3.11
C ASP A 125 22.81 3.91 2.90
N TRP A 126 21.53 4.30 2.80
CA TRP A 126 20.41 3.38 2.63
C TRP A 126 19.41 3.90 1.62
N TYR A 127 18.73 2.99 1.00
CA TYR A 127 17.73 3.25 -0.02
C TYR A 127 16.46 2.44 0.25
N PHE A 128 15.31 3.10 0.11
CA PHE A 128 14.01 2.44 0.11
C PHE A 128 13.25 2.80 -1.15
N SER A 129 12.66 1.83 -1.78
CA SER A 129 11.82 2.02 -2.95
C SER A 129 10.47 1.33 -2.82
N ALA A 130 9.46 1.91 -3.46
CA ALA A 130 8.11 1.42 -3.57
C ALA A 130 7.64 1.52 -5.02
N THR A 131 7.53 0.37 -5.69
CA THR A 131 7.10 0.28 -7.10
C THR A 131 5.72 -0.39 -7.16
N PRO A 132 4.72 0.19 -7.84
CA PRO A 132 3.42 -0.45 -7.99
C PRO A 132 3.55 -1.73 -8.83
N THR A 133 2.91 -2.81 -8.37
CA THR A 133 2.94 -4.12 -9.06
C THR A 133 2.05 -4.15 -10.30
N SER A 134 1.16 -3.17 -10.44
CA SER A 134 0.25 -3.02 -11.59
C SER A 134 -0.21 -1.57 -11.71
N PRO A 135 -0.44 -1.04 -12.94
CA PRO A 135 -0.96 0.31 -13.15
C PRO A 135 -2.35 0.57 -12.51
N ASN A 136 -3.12 -0.48 -12.27
CA ASN A 136 -4.42 -0.39 -11.59
C ASN A 136 -4.30 -0.23 -10.07
N LEU A 137 -3.14 -0.56 -9.49
CA LEU A 137 -2.88 -0.52 -8.06
C LEU A 137 -2.10 0.73 -7.63
N GLY A 138 -1.41 1.38 -8.57
CA GLY A 138 -0.70 2.64 -8.41
C GLY A 138 -0.14 3.10 -9.74
N ARG A 139 0.05 4.40 -9.90
CA ARG A 139 0.56 5.01 -11.13
C ARG A 139 1.92 5.66 -10.96
N ARG A 140 2.35 5.81 -9.70
CA ARG A 140 3.61 6.49 -9.33
C ARG A 140 4.46 5.56 -8.51
N GLY A 141 5.77 5.57 -8.74
CA GLY A 141 6.75 4.95 -7.88
C GLY A 141 7.31 5.96 -6.87
N PHE A 142 7.80 5.48 -5.74
CA PHE A 142 8.34 6.32 -4.67
C PHE A 142 9.67 5.76 -4.20
N ALA A 143 10.56 6.66 -3.78
CA ALA A 143 11.82 6.28 -3.14
C ALA A 143 12.19 7.30 -2.06
N VAL A 144 13.04 6.89 -1.13
CA VAL A 144 13.64 7.73 -0.11
C VAL A 144 15.02 7.18 0.24
N ASP A 145 15.93 8.06 0.54
CA ASP A 145 17.32 7.81 0.95
C ASP A 145 17.59 8.38 2.35
N GLU A 146 18.86 8.44 2.74
CA GLU A 146 19.33 8.98 4.01
C GLU A 146 19.00 10.47 4.20
N THR A 147 18.74 11.22 3.11
CA THR A 147 18.33 12.63 3.20
C THR A 147 16.91 12.79 3.74
N GLY A 148 16.12 11.69 3.71
CA GLY A 148 14.74 11.66 4.19
C GLY A 148 13.74 12.33 3.25
N GLY A 149 14.20 12.86 2.12
CA GLY A 149 13.34 13.42 1.07
C GLY A 149 12.66 12.31 0.27
N ILE A 150 11.33 12.35 0.17
CA ILE A 150 10.61 11.37 -0.66
C ILE A 150 10.60 11.86 -2.10
N TRP A 151 11.06 11.00 -2.99
CA TRP A 151 11.05 11.22 -4.43
C TRP A 151 9.93 10.42 -5.09
N VAL A 152 9.35 10.97 -6.14
CA VAL A 152 8.27 10.36 -6.91
C VAL A 152 8.63 10.30 -8.40
N ASP A 153 8.39 9.16 -9.01
CA ASP A 153 8.41 9.01 -10.46
C ASP A 153 7.00 8.70 -10.98
N ARG A 154 6.54 9.53 -11.92
CA ARG A 154 5.22 9.39 -12.55
C ARG A 154 5.17 8.32 -13.65
N SER A 155 6.29 7.70 -13.96
CA SER A 155 6.35 6.58 -14.93
C SER A 155 5.76 5.28 -14.39
N GLY A 156 5.56 5.17 -13.06
CA GLY A 156 5.11 3.95 -12.40
C GLY A 156 6.25 3.01 -11.98
N VAL A 157 7.48 3.49 -12.01
CA VAL A 157 8.65 2.80 -11.46
C VAL A 157 9.20 3.64 -10.31
N ALA A 158 9.79 3.04 -9.29
CA ALA A 158 10.44 3.83 -8.24
C ALA A 158 11.68 4.54 -8.81
N PRO A 159 11.93 5.81 -8.41
CA PRO A 159 13.18 6.50 -8.76
C PRO A 159 14.41 5.69 -8.30
N VAL A 160 15.48 5.77 -9.07
CA VAL A 160 16.77 5.15 -8.75
C VAL A 160 17.76 6.26 -8.37
N GLU A 161 18.63 5.97 -7.41
CA GLU A 161 19.70 6.90 -7.00
C GLU A 161 20.78 7.06 -8.09
N PRO A 162 21.44 8.22 -8.14
CA PRO A 162 21.19 9.44 -7.37
C PRO A 162 19.93 10.17 -7.87
N PHE A 163 19.10 10.65 -6.94
CA PHE A 163 17.87 11.36 -7.32
C PHE A 163 18.18 12.72 -7.94
N ALA A 164 17.59 12.97 -9.11
CA ALA A 164 17.69 14.24 -9.79
C ALA A 164 16.32 14.66 -10.35
N GLU A 165 15.97 15.92 -10.18
CA GLU A 165 14.76 16.47 -10.81
C GLU A 165 14.89 16.45 -12.32
N GLY A 166 13.93 15.85 -13.01
CA GLY A 166 13.86 15.83 -14.45
C GLY A 166 12.89 14.79 -15.00
N GLY A 167 12.33 15.06 -16.15
CA GLY A 167 11.38 14.16 -16.81
C GLY A 167 10.16 13.86 -15.93
N THR A 168 10.06 12.62 -15.45
CA THR A 168 8.95 12.15 -14.60
C THR A 168 9.27 12.16 -13.10
N ILE A 169 10.54 12.44 -12.73
CA ILE A 169 11.07 12.39 -11.36
C ILE A 169 11.04 13.78 -10.73
N ALA A 170 10.49 13.87 -9.52
CA ALA A 170 10.47 15.09 -8.72
C ALA A 170 10.41 14.78 -7.21
N PRO A 171 10.85 15.71 -6.33
CA PRO A 171 10.60 15.57 -4.91
C PRO A 171 9.09 15.69 -4.62
N LEU A 172 8.62 14.88 -3.67
CA LEU A 172 7.24 14.93 -3.19
C LEU A 172 7.08 16.15 -2.27
N ARG A 173 6.30 17.13 -2.70
CA ARG A 173 6.01 18.37 -1.97
C ARG A 173 4.67 18.28 -1.23
#